data_14b4a7349f084ee966a64c2e17f960d1
#
_entry.id   14b4a7349f084ee966a64c2e17f960d1
#
_cell.length_a   1.000
_cell.length_b   1.000
_cell.length_c   1.000
_cell.angle_alpha   90.00
_cell.angle_beta   90.00
_cell.angle_gamma   90.00
#
_symmetry.space_group_name_H-M   'P 1'
#
loop_
_entity.id
_entity.type
_entity.pdbx_description
1 polymer ?
#
loop_
_entity_poly.entity_id
_entity_poly.type
_entity_poly.pdbx_seq_one_letter_code
_entity_poly.pdbx_strand_id
1 'polypeptide(L)'
;GLVNDFYARDGSRRVRTGYRQKQKEGIVTIPPFGYFKDKNTKKVVVVEEAAETVRMIFSTYTGGSGMKAIARTLNEQRRKTPALMQMELLNKRLPNTQDGILKKYLWDATMVGRILKDESYIGTLICHKSERNKINKTFRFTDPEEQFRHENYLPMIVTRETWDLAQ
;
A
#
# COMPACT_ATOMS: atom_id res chain seq x y z
N GLY A 1 9.36 -20.10 32.86
CA GLY A 1 8.89 -19.73 34.21
C GLY A 1 8.15 -18.41 34.21
N LEU A 2 7.40 -18.14 35.29
CA LEU A 2 6.58 -16.91 35.45
C LEU A 2 7.35 -15.59 35.22
N VAL A 3 8.63 -15.53 35.61
CA VAL A 3 9.49 -14.34 35.41
C VAL A 3 9.77 -14.09 33.93
N ASN A 4 10.07 -15.13 33.17
CA ASN A 4 10.31 -15.01 31.72
C ASN A 4 9.02 -14.60 30.98
N ASP A 5 7.88 -15.13 31.39
CA ASP A 5 6.58 -14.77 30.83
C ASP A 5 6.23 -13.32 31.12
N PHE A 6 6.56 -12.82 32.31
CA PHE A 6 6.37 -11.41 32.68
C PHE A 6 7.23 -10.47 31.81
N TYR A 7 8.52 -10.76 31.66
CA TYR A 7 9.43 -9.96 30.82
C TYR A 7 9.01 -9.99 29.35
N ALA A 8 8.59 -11.15 28.82
CA ALA A 8 8.12 -11.26 27.46
C ALA A 8 6.84 -10.43 27.21
N ARG A 9 5.90 -10.43 28.16
CA ARG A 9 4.66 -9.62 28.09
C ARG A 9 4.96 -8.13 28.19
N ASP A 10 5.83 -7.69 29.09
CA ASP A 10 6.23 -6.31 29.25
C ASP A 10 6.97 -5.79 28.01
N GLY A 11 7.91 -6.54 27.48
CA GLY A 11 8.60 -6.24 26.22
C GLY A 11 7.64 -6.10 25.06
N SER A 12 6.68 -7.01 24.91
CA SER A 12 5.64 -6.93 23.86
C SER A 12 4.75 -5.69 24.01
N ARG A 13 4.40 -5.32 25.25
CA ARG A 13 3.61 -4.11 25.55
C ARG A 13 4.37 -2.86 25.16
N ARG A 14 5.65 -2.74 25.53
CA ARG A 14 6.51 -1.61 25.17
C ARG A 14 6.66 -1.44 23.66
N VAL A 15 6.88 -2.53 22.93
CA VAL A 15 6.98 -2.51 21.47
C VAL A 15 5.66 -2.02 20.85
N ARG A 16 4.51 -2.51 21.33
CA ARG A 16 3.21 -2.05 20.83
C ARG A 16 2.98 -0.55 21.10
N THR A 17 3.31 -0.09 22.28
CA THR A 17 3.17 1.32 22.67
C THR A 17 4.06 2.22 21.81
N GLY A 18 5.32 1.83 21.62
CA GLY A 18 6.25 2.56 20.74
C GLY A 18 5.80 2.59 19.29
N TYR A 19 5.29 1.48 18.77
CA TYR A 19 4.76 1.43 17.40
C TYR A 19 3.48 2.30 17.25
N ARG A 20 2.59 2.26 18.24
CA ARG A 20 1.38 3.10 18.25
C ARG A 20 1.73 4.59 18.27
N GLN A 21 2.76 4.98 19.02
CA GLN A 21 3.24 6.35 19.02
C GLN A 21 3.75 6.77 17.64
N LYS A 22 4.53 5.93 16.98
CA LYS A 22 4.98 6.18 15.60
C LYS A 22 3.81 6.27 14.60
N GLN A 23 2.76 5.50 14.79
CA GLN A 23 1.55 5.61 13.96
C GLN A 23 0.83 6.94 14.16
N LYS A 24 0.80 7.46 15.40
CA LYS A 24 0.25 8.80 15.71
C LYS A 24 1.06 9.93 15.08
N GLU A 25 2.37 9.77 15.00
CA GLU A 25 3.28 10.74 14.39
C GLU A 25 3.35 10.60 12.85
N GLY A 26 2.86 9.52 12.33
CA GLY A 26 2.95 9.14 10.93
C GLY A 26 4.17 8.25 10.64
N ILE A 27 3.91 7.04 10.20
CA ILE A 27 4.95 6.11 9.77
C ILE A 27 4.53 5.38 8.51
N VAL A 28 5.40 5.37 7.51
CA VAL A 28 5.27 4.52 6.34
C VAL A 28 6.19 3.31 6.54
N THR A 29 5.60 2.16 6.79
CA THR A 29 6.33 0.89 6.94
C THR A 29 6.59 0.26 5.58
N ILE A 30 5.53 0.07 4.79
CA ILE A 30 5.58 -0.40 3.42
C ILE A 30 4.88 0.65 2.57
N PRO A 31 5.62 1.34 1.70
CA PRO A 31 4.99 2.34 0.84
C PRO A 31 4.02 1.68 -0.13
N PRO A 32 2.89 2.34 -0.45
CA PRO A 32 1.96 1.84 -1.46
C PRO A 32 2.60 1.87 -2.85
N PHE A 33 1.99 1.14 -3.79
CA PHE A 33 2.38 1.17 -5.20
C PHE A 33 2.42 2.61 -5.73
N GLY A 34 3.46 2.98 -6.42
CA GLY A 34 3.71 4.36 -6.86
C GLY A 34 4.74 5.10 -6.03
N TYR A 35 5.09 4.57 -4.86
CA TYR A 35 6.04 5.16 -3.92
C TYR A 35 7.17 4.21 -3.55
N PHE A 36 8.28 4.80 -3.17
CA PHE A 36 9.44 4.11 -2.62
C PHE A 36 9.94 4.86 -1.38
N LYS A 37 10.33 4.12 -0.35
CA LYS A 37 10.94 4.69 0.85
C LYS A 37 12.44 4.47 0.81
N ASP A 38 13.19 5.55 0.72
CA ASP A 38 14.64 5.51 0.80
C ASP A 38 15.09 5.03 2.19
N LYS A 39 15.94 4.01 2.22
CA LYS A 39 16.43 3.41 3.46
C LYS A 39 17.34 4.35 4.26
N ASN A 40 18.08 5.21 3.57
CA ASN A 40 19.05 6.11 4.17
C ASN A 40 18.38 7.38 4.68
N THR A 41 17.62 8.06 3.82
CA THR A 41 16.96 9.33 4.15
C THR A 41 15.62 9.15 4.87
N LYS A 42 15.04 7.93 4.82
CA LYS A 42 13.70 7.62 5.31
C LYS A 42 12.56 8.39 4.62
N LYS A 43 12.87 9.13 3.57
CA LYS A 43 11.90 9.86 2.77
C LYS A 43 11.14 8.94 1.82
N VAL A 44 9.86 9.26 1.61
CA VAL A 44 9.02 8.61 0.61
C VAL A 44 9.05 9.44 -0.66
N VAL A 45 9.42 8.80 -1.75
CA VAL A 45 9.53 9.43 -3.08
C VAL A 45 8.61 8.74 -4.07
N VAL A 46 8.22 9.47 -5.12
CA VAL A 46 7.41 8.92 -6.21
C VAL A 46 8.29 8.09 -7.15
N VAL A 47 7.82 6.90 -7.50
CA VAL A 47 8.39 6.07 -8.57
C VAL A 47 7.61 6.37 -9.85
N GLU A 48 8.18 7.13 -10.76
CA GLU A 48 7.43 7.70 -11.88
C GLU A 48 6.78 6.63 -12.79
N GLU A 49 7.46 5.54 -13.08
CA GLU A 49 6.88 4.43 -13.86
C GLU A 49 5.60 3.87 -13.22
N ALA A 50 5.61 3.67 -11.92
CA ALA A 50 4.45 3.21 -11.17
C ALA A 50 3.38 4.31 -11.04
N ALA A 51 3.79 5.56 -10.85
CA ALA A 51 2.88 6.70 -10.78
C ALA A 51 2.12 6.92 -12.09
N GLU A 52 2.76 6.76 -13.24
CA GLU A 52 2.10 6.78 -14.54
C GLU A 52 1.00 5.72 -14.64
N THR A 53 1.27 4.52 -14.15
CA THR A 53 0.27 3.45 -14.12
C THR A 53 -0.91 3.81 -13.22
N VAL A 54 -0.66 4.41 -12.06
CA VAL A 54 -1.71 4.91 -11.16
C VAL A 54 -2.56 5.98 -11.86
N ARG A 55 -1.92 6.97 -12.47
CA ARG A 55 -2.65 8.03 -13.21
C ARG A 55 -3.49 7.46 -14.35
N MET A 56 -2.97 6.49 -15.07
CA MET A 56 -3.69 5.79 -16.13
C MET A 56 -4.93 5.07 -15.58
N ILE A 57 -4.81 4.38 -14.45
CA ILE A 57 -5.95 3.72 -13.80
C ILE A 57 -7.05 4.73 -13.49
N PHE A 58 -6.70 5.86 -12.86
CA PHE A 58 -7.67 6.89 -12.50
C PHE A 58 -8.31 7.54 -13.74
N SER A 59 -7.50 7.94 -14.73
CA SER A 59 -8.02 8.59 -15.93
C SER A 59 -8.92 7.67 -16.76
N THR A 60 -8.56 6.40 -16.88
CA THR A 60 -9.34 5.43 -17.63
C THR A 60 -10.65 5.08 -16.91
N TYR A 61 -10.63 5.00 -15.58
CA TYR A 61 -11.81 4.75 -14.78
C TYR A 61 -12.79 5.93 -14.81
N THR A 62 -12.30 7.15 -14.63
CA THR A 62 -13.13 8.37 -14.73
C THR A 62 -13.66 8.59 -16.15
N GLY A 63 -12.98 8.06 -17.16
CA GLY A 63 -13.43 8.00 -18.55
C GLY A 63 -14.52 6.97 -18.83
N GLY A 64 -14.93 6.17 -17.83
CA GLY A 64 -16.04 5.22 -17.92
C GLY A 64 -15.67 3.76 -18.08
N SER A 65 -14.37 3.40 -18.06
CA SER A 65 -13.93 2.00 -18.16
C SER A 65 -14.12 1.26 -16.85
N GLY A 66 -14.60 0.03 -16.93
CA GLY A 66 -14.72 -0.84 -15.77
C GLY A 66 -13.37 -1.39 -15.29
N MET A 67 -13.25 -1.75 -14.01
CA MET A 67 -12.01 -2.24 -13.40
C MET A 67 -11.42 -3.48 -14.10
N LYS A 68 -12.27 -4.38 -14.62
CA LYS A 68 -11.81 -5.57 -15.38
C LYS A 68 -11.17 -5.19 -16.72
N ALA A 69 -11.76 -4.20 -17.41
CA ALA A 69 -11.23 -3.71 -18.68
C ALA A 69 -9.89 -2.99 -18.47
N ILE A 70 -9.78 -2.19 -17.41
CA ILE A 70 -8.53 -1.52 -17.02
C ILE A 70 -7.44 -2.56 -16.74
N ALA A 71 -7.73 -3.58 -15.91
CA ALA A 71 -6.78 -4.65 -15.60
C ALA A 71 -6.29 -5.36 -16.89
N ARG A 72 -7.19 -5.65 -17.82
CA ARG A 72 -6.84 -6.24 -19.12
C ARG A 72 -5.88 -5.34 -19.90
N THR A 73 -6.20 -4.07 -20.03
CA THR A 73 -5.36 -3.10 -20.74
C THR A 73 -3.96 -2.99 -20.12
N LEU A 74 -3.87 -2.97 -18.79
CA LEU A 74 -2.59 -2.95 -18.08
C LEU A 74 -1.74 -4.20 -18.37
N ASN A 75 -2.38 -5.38 -18.44
CA ASN A 75 -1.71 -6.62 -18.78
C ASN A 75 -1.25 -6.63 -20.25
N GLU A 76 -2.10 -6.19 -21.18
CA GLU A 76 -1.76 -6.06 -22.60
C GLU A 76 -0.57 -5.11 -22.83
N GLN A 77 -0.53 -4.00 -22.09
CA GLN A 77 0.59 -3.05 -22.12
C GLN A 77 1.80 -3.51 -21.31
N ARG A 78 1.73 -4.68 -20.67
CA ARG A 78 2.79 -5.24 -19.81
C ARG A 78 3.21 -4.29 -18.68
N ARG A 79 2.25 -3.54 -18.12
CA ARG A 79 2.50 -2.67 -16.98
C ARG A 79 2.83 -3.51 -15.76
N LYS A 80 3.90 -3.16 -15.05
CA LYS A 80 4.34 -3.89 -13.85
C LYS A 80 3.29 -3.79 -12.75
N THR A 81 2.94 -4.94 -12.16
CA THR A 81 2.08 -5.00 -10.98
C THR A 81 2.82 -4.49 -9.74
N PRO A 82 2.10 -4.16 -8.65
CA PRO A 82 2.75 -3.80 -7.37
C PRO A 82 3.79 -4.82 -6.90
N ALA A 83 3.52 -6.12 -7.07
CA ALA A 83 4.46 -7.18 -6.69
C ALA A 83 5.74 -7.15 -7.52
N LEU A 84 5.64 -7.00 -8.84
CA LEU A 84 6.80 -6.91 -9.74
C LEU A 84 7.62 -5.64 -9.47
N MET A 85 6.95 -4.51 -9.29
CA MET A 85 7.60 -3.25 -8.99
C MET A 85 8.37 -3.31 -7.67
N GLN A 86 7.79 -3.90 -6.65
CA GLN A 86 8.44 -4.07 -5.35
C GLN A 86 9.68 -4.97 -5.45
N MET A 87 9.60 -6.06 -6.21
CA MET A 87 10.75 -6.93 -6.42
C MET A 87 11.90 -6.21 -7.13
N GLU A 88 11.60 -5.41 -8.14
CA GLU A 88 12.59 -4.60 -8.86
C GLU A 88 13.23 -3.56 -7.94
N LEU A 89 12.44 -2.79 -7.21
CA LEU A 89 12.91 -1.76 -6.28
C LEU A 89 13.77 -2.33 -5.13
N LEU A 90 13.53 -3.58 -4.74
CA LEU A 90 14.29 -4.29 -3.71
C LEU A 90 15.45 -5.11 -4.29
N ASN A 91 15.73 -5.00 -5.59
CA ASN A 91 16.74 -5.81 -6.30
C ASN A 91 16.58 -7.32 -6.08
N LYS A 92 15.36 -7.79 -5.95
CA LYS A 92 15.05 -9.22 -5.85
C LYS A 92 14.99 -9.85 -7.23
N ARG A 93 15.52 -11.07 -7.33
CA ARG A 93 15.45 -11.84 -8.58
C ARG A 93 13.98 -12.06 -8.96
N LEU A 94 13.62 -11.67 -10.17
CA LEU A 94 12.33 -11.99 -10.75
C LEU A 94 12.20 -13.52 -10.93
N PRO A 95 11.03 -14.09 -10.66
CA PRO A 95 10.81 -15.50 -10.87
C PRO A 95 11.02 -15.84 -12.34
N ASN A 96 11.81 -16.88 -12.62
CA ASN A 96 11.97 -17.42 -13.96
C ASN A 96 10.71 -18.22 -14.29
N THR A 97 9.77 -17.61 -14.97
CA THR A 97 8.54 -18.27 -15.41
C THR A 97 8.68 -18.61 -16.87
N GLN A 98 9.05 -19.85 -17.17
CA GLN A 98 9.01 -20.37 -18.55
C GLN A 98 7.58 -20.49 -19.07
N ASP A 99 6.59 -20.65 -18.19
CA ASP A 99 5.19 -20.92 -18.52
C ASP A 99 4.23 -19.76 -18.21
N GLY A 100 4.66 -18.55 -18.47
CA GLY A 100 3.81 -17.40 -18.27
C GLY A 100 3.86 -16.81 -16.87
N ILE A 101 3.40 -15.62 -16.80
CA ILE A 101 3.37 -14.81 -15.59
C ILE A 101 2.39 -15.43 -14.60
N LEU A 102 2.85 -15.80 -13.41
CA LEU A 102 1.98 -16.26 -12.33
C LEU A 102 0.86 -15.24 -12.09
N LYS A 103 -0.36 -15.70 -11.76
CA LYS A 103 -1.53 -14.83 -11.54
C LYS A 103 -1.25 -13.64 -10.63
N LYS A 104 -0.38 -13.81 -9.62
CA LYS A 104 0.00 -12.72 -8.70
C LYS A 104 0.79 -11.58 -9.35
N TYR A 105 1.32 -11.79 -10.57
CA TYR A 105 2.03 -10.78 -11.33
C TYR A 105 1.21 -10.18 -12.47
N LEU A 106 -0.07 -10.60 -12.58
CA LEU A 106 -1.04 -10.02 -13.49
C LEU A 106 -1.97 -9.07 -12.73
N TRP A 107 -2.39 -8.02 -13.42
CA TRP A 107 -3.42 -7.13 -12.92
C TRP A 107 -4.78 -7.82 -12.89
N ASP A 108 -5.54 -7.57 -11.85
CA ASP A 108 -6.94 -7.97 -11.74
C ASP A 108 -7.81 -6.79 -11.27
N ALA A 109 -9.12 -6.96 -11.31
CA ALA A 109 -10.07 -5.92 -10.94
C ALA A 109 -9.96 -5.51 -9.46
N THR A 110 -9.58 -6.44 -8.59
CA THR A 110 -9.43 -6.18 -7.15
C THR A 110 -8.24 -5.25 -6.89
N MET A 111 -7.12 -5.47 -7.58
CA MET A 111 -5.95 -4.60 -7.49
C MET A 111 -6.26 -3.18 -7.97
N VAL A 112 -6.94 -3.07 -9.12
CA VAL A 112 -7.40 -1.78 -9.64
C VAL A 112 -8.33 -1.07 -8.65
N GLY A 113 -9.31 -1.79 -8.08
CA GLY A 113 -10.22 -1.24 -7.10
C GLY A 113 -9.55 -0.77 -5.81
N ARG A 114 -8.51 -1.46 -5.35
CA ARG A 114 -7.72 -1.03 -4.17
C ARG A 114 -6.96 0.27 -4.45
N ILE A 115 -6.39 0.41 -5.64
CA ILE A 115 -5.68 1.64 -6.03
C ILE A 115 -6.67 2.81 -6.09
N LEU A 116 -7.83 2.64 -6.71
CA LEU A 116 -8.85 3.68 -6.81
C LEU A 116 -9.38 4.18 -5.46
N LYS A 117 -9.24 3.39 -4.39
CA LYS A 117 -9.68 3.73 -3.02
C LYS A 117 -8.56 4.13 -2.08
N ASP A 118 -7.31 4.16 -2.54
CA ASP A 118 -6.17 4.46 -1.68
C ASP A 118 -5.88 5.96 -1.64
N GLU A 119 -6.25 6.61 -0.54
CA GLU A 119 -6.05 8.03 -0.32
C GLU A 119 -4.58 8.48 -0.29
N SER A 120 -3.63 7.54 -0.28
CA SER A 120 -2.20 7.86 -0.40
C SER A 120 -1.91 8.64 -1.68
N TYR A 121 -2.66 8.39 -2.75
CA TYR A 121 -2.45 9.04 -4.05
C TYR A 121 -2.86 10.51 -4.09
N ILE A 122 -3.63 10.98 -3.11
CA ILE A 122 -3.88 12.41 -2.85
C ILE A 122 -3.07 12.95 -1.67
N GLY A 123 -2.07 12.22 -1.23
CA GLY A 123 -1.14 12.65 -0.20
C GLY A 123 -1.53 12.31 1.24
N THR A 124 -2.62 11.58 1.47
CA THR A 124 -3.08 11.21 2.82
C THR A 124 -2.51 9.88 3.25
N LEU A 125 -1.78 9.87 4.37
CA LEU A 125 -1.34 8.65 5.03
C LEU A 125 -2.35 8.26 6.11
N ILE A 126 -2.85 7.03 6.07
CA ILE A 126 -3.71 6.47 7.12
C ILE A 126 -2.98 5.32 7.81
N CYS A 127 -2.72 5.51 9.10
CA CYS A 127 -2.10 4.50 9.97
C CYS A 127 -3.16 3.80 10.81
N HIS A 128 -2.83 2.61 11.31
CA HIS A 128 -3.69 1.81 12.18
C HIS A 128 -5.00 1.37 11.52
N LYS A 129 -4.94 0.95 10.26
CA LYS A 129 -6.12 0.45 9.51
C LYS A 129 -6.61 -0.91 9.99
N SER A 130 -5.77 -1.68 10.69
CA SER A 130 -6.11 -3.02 11.17
C SER A 130 -5.33 -3.38 12.41
N GLU A 131 -5.88 -4.32 13.17
CA GLU A 131 -5.24 -4.93 14.34
C GLU A 131 -5.21 -6.44 14.23
N ARG A 132 -4.10 -7.03 14.61
CA ARG A 132 -3.96 -8.47 14.74
C ARG A 132 -3.61 -8.83 16.18
N ASN A 133 -4.47 -9.61 16.82
CA ASN A 133 -4.15 -10.20 18.09
C ASN A 133 -3.50 -11.58 17.89
N LYS A 134 -2.20 -11.67 18.23
CA LYS A 134 -1.43 -12.91 18.05
C LYS A 134 -1.85 -14.01 19.04
N ILE A 135 -2.36 -13.63 20.20
CA ILE A 135 -2.77 -14.57 21.24
C ILE A 135 -4.04 -15.31 20.83
N ASN A 136 -5.06 -14.54 20.43
CA ASN A 136 -6.37 -15.08 20.03
C ASN A 136 -6.45 -15.37 18.54
N LYS A 137 -5.37 -15.11 17.78
CA LYS A 137 -5.30 -15.23 16.31
C LYS A 137 -6.42 -14.46 15.58
N THR A 138 -6.96 -13.42 16.21
CA THR A 138 -8.01 -12.58 15.63
C THR A 138 -7.42 -11.46 14.79
N PHE A 139 -8.14 -11.11 13.72
CA PHE A 139 -7.84 -9.96 12.86
C PHE A 139 -9.12 -9.14 12.73
N ARG A 140 -8.99 -7.81 12.85
CA ARG A 140 -10.08 -6.88 12.56
C ARG A 140 -9.58 -5.65 11.83
N PHE A 141 -10.41 -5.07 11.01
CA PHE A 141 -10.21 -3.70 10.58
C PHE A 141 -10.64 -2.75 11.69
N THR A 142 -9.91 -1.66 11.85
CA THR A 142 -10.23 -0.62 12.82
C THR A 142 -11.31 0.30 12.27
N ASP A 143 -12.11 0.87 13.17
CA ASP A 143 -13.05 1.90 12.78
C ASP A 143 -12.31 3.19 12.37
N PRO A 144 -12.87 4.01 11.47
CA PRO A 144 -12.22 5.25 11.03
C PRO A 144 -11.77 6.16 12.16
N GLU A 145 -12.52 6.18 13.27
CA GLU A 145 -12.21 6.98 14.48
C GLU A 145 -10.96 6.46 15.24
N GLU A 146 -10.61 5.20 15.08
CA GLU A 146 -9.42 4.60 15.67
C GLU A 146 -8.16 4.82 14.81
N GLN A 147 -8.33 5.26 13.57
CA GLN A 147 -7.25 5.45 12.59
C GLN A 147 -6.58 6.81 12.77
N PHE A 148 -5.30 6.88 12.42
CA PHE A 148 -4.54 8.13 12.40
C PHE A 148 -4.40 8.62 10.97
N ARG A 149 -5.01 9.76 10.65
CA ARG A 149 -4.95 10.40 9.32
C ARG A 149 -3.92 11.52 9.34
N HIS A 150 -3.04 11.49 8.36
CA HIS A 150 -2.02 12.53 8.15
C HIS A 150 -2.18 13.07 6.73
N GLU A 151 -2.80 14.22 6.60
CA GLU A 151 -2.97 14.89 5.31
C GLU A 151 -1.66 15.56 4.87
N ASN A 152 -1.47 15.69 3.57
CA ASN A 152 -0.25 16.26 2.97
C ASN A 152 1.05 15.59 3.46
N TYR A 153 0.99 14.31 3.75
CA TYR A 153 2.12 13.53 4.26
C TYR A 153 2.94 12.88 3.12
N LEU A 154 2.27 12.46 2.07
CA LEU A 154 2.88 11.82 0.90
C LEU A 154 2.82 12.76 -0.31
N PRO A 155 3.77 12.64 -1.25
CA PRO A 155 3.65 13.33 -2.53
C PRO A 155 2.37 12.89 -3.26
N MET A 156 1.62 13.85 -3.82
CA MET A 156 0.42 13.53 -4.60
C MET A 156 0.80 12.94 -5.95
N ILE A 157 0.10 11.88 -6.36
CA ILE A 157 0.22 11.26 -7.68
C ILE A 157 -0.96 11.67 -8.56
N VAL A 158 -2.16 11.77 -7.99
CA VAL A 158 -3.36 12.25 -8.67
C VAL A 158 -3.89 13.50 -8.00
N THR A 159 -4.60 14.34 -8.77
CA THR A 159 -5.24 15.53 -8.23
C THR A 159 -6.47 15.17 -7.40
N ARG A 160 -6.83 16.04 -6.48
CA ARG A 160 -8.06 15.89 -5.69
C ARG A 160 -9.30 15.77 -6.56
N GLU A 161 -9.37 16.55 -7.62
CA GLU A 161 -10.49 16.50 -8.58
C GLU A 161 -10.63 15.13 -9.23
N THR A 162 -9.51 14.57 -9.71
CA THR A 162 -9.50 13.23 -10.31
C THR A 162 -9.90 12.15 -9.29
N TRP A 163 -9.42 12.28 -8.06
CA TRP A 163 -9.81 11.39 -6.97
C TRP A 163 -11.32 11.44 -6.72
N ASP A 164 -11.86 12.64 -6.55
CA ASP A 164 -13.28 12.83 -6.23
C ASP A 164 -14.19 12.30 -7.34
N LEU A 165 -13.80 12.47 -8.61
CA LEU A 165 -14.51 11.91 -9.77
C LEU A 165 -14.51 10.37 -9.77
N ALA A 166 -13.48 9.75 -9.24
CA ALA A 166 -13.35 8.29 -9.18
C ALA A 166 -14.16 7.65 -8.03
N GLN A 167 -14.57 8.44 -7.04
CA GLN A 167 -15.38 7.94 -5.92
C GLN A 167 -16.87 8.04 -6.23
#